data_a3a8572137522625069cff2c39fa03ca
#
_entry.id   a3a8572137522625069cff2c39fa03ca
#
_cell.length_a   1.000
_cell.length_b   1.000
_cell.length_c   1.000
_cell.angle_alpha   90.00
_cell.angle_beta   90.00
_cell.angle_gamma   90.00
#
_symmetry.space_group_name_H-M   'P 1'
#
loop_
_entity.id
_entity.type
_entity.pdbx_description
1 polymer ?
#
loop_
_entity_poly.entity_id
_entity_poly.type
_entity_poly.pdbx_seq_one_letter_code
_entity_poly.pdbx_strand_id
1 'polypeptide(L)'
;MYKRQVEYKYKKQSGGHGQYGHVKMRFEPSGDLEAPYVFEQEVVGGAVPKNYFPAVEKGIAEAVQKGPLAAYPVVGVKAVLYDGSYHPVDSSEMAFKMAASQAFKKGFMEAGPVLLEPISSLKVTVPDSYTGDVMGDLNKRRGRVLGMTPVAGGKQIIEADVPTSNLYGYCTDLRSMTGGRGVYEYEFARYEQAPSDVQEKEIAARAAKVAEGSEE
;
A
#
# COMPACT_ATOMS: atom_id res chain seq x y z
N MET A 1 -3.72 -10.15 1.59
CA MET A 1 -5.15 -9.76 1.70
C MET A 1 -6.04 -10.93 1.33
N TYR A 2 -7.10 -11.20 2.10
CA TYR A 2 -8.09 -12.26 1.85
C TYR A 2 -9.40 -11.65 1.38
N LYS A 3 -10.20 -12.40 0.62
CA LYS A 3 -11.54 -12.00 0.23
C LYS A 3 -12.44 -11.83 1.44
N ARG A 4 -13.14 -10.70 1.56
CA ARG A 4 -14.08 -10.39 2.63
C ARG A 4 -15.34 -9.73 2.10
N GLN A 5 -16.46 -10.09 2.73
CA GLN A 5 -17.77 -9.45 2.48
C GLN A 5 -18.12 -8.63 3.72
N VAL A 6 -18.57 -7.42 3.49
CA VAL A 6 -18.88 -6.45 4.55
C VAL A 6 -20.19 -5.77 4.22
N GLU A 7 -21.01 -5.63 5.22
CA GLU A 7 -22.21 -4.80 5.20
C GLU A 7 -21.99 -3.57 6.05
N TYR A 8 -22.35 -2.41 5.52
CA TYR A 8 -22.34 -1.17 6.26
C TYR A 8 -23.59 -0.33 5.96
N LYS A 9 -24.27 0.08 7.03
CA LYS A 9 -25.44 0.93 6.98
C LYS A 9 -25.11 2.29 7.63
N TYR A 10 -24.98 3.31 6.79
CA TYR A 10 -24.84 4.68 7.26
C TYR A 10 -26.23 5.26 7.50
N LYS A 11 -26.56 5.47 8.75
CA LYS A 11 -27.83 6.08 9.16
C LYS A 11 -27.56 7.21 10.12
N LYS A 12 -28.01 8.43 9.80
CA LYS A 12 -27.94 9.58 10.67
C LYS A 12 -29.30 10.26 10.67
N GLN A 13 -29.84 10.52 11.85
CA GLN A 13 -31.13 11.16 12.02
C GLN A 13 -30.94 12.27 13.04
N SER A 14 -31.06 13.51 12.59
CA SER A 14 -30.98 14.71 13.43
C SER A 14 -32.07 15.69 12.97
N GLY A 15 -33.26 15.66 13.60
CA GLY A 15 -34.35 16.59 13.44
C GLY A 15 -34.60 17.12 12.02
N GLY A 16 -35.38 16.42 11.20
CA GLY A 16 -35.66 16.78 9.81
C GLY A 16 -35.36 15.61 8.85
N HIS A 17 -34.83 15.89 7.65
CA HIS A 17 -34.42 14.86 6.71
C HIS A 17 -33.26 14.04 7.27
N GLY A 18 -33.42 12.72 7.31
CA GLY A 18 -32.38 11.77 7.68
C GLY A 18 -31.32 11.61 6.59
N GLN A 19 -30.27 10.85 6.92
CA GLN A 19 -29.29 10.37 5.93
C GLN A 19 -29.30 8.85 5.96
N TYR A 20 -29.41 8.21 4.81
CA TYR A 20 -29.44 6.77 4.69
C TYR A 20 -28.61 6.30 3.48
N GLY A 21 -27.64 5.46 3.73
CA GLY A 21 -26.88 4.73 2.71
C GLY A 21 -26.54 3.35 3.21
N HIS A 22 -26.90 2.31 2.46
CA HIS A 22 -26.63 0.93 2.85
C HIS A 22 -26.00 0.19 1.69
N VAL A 23 -24.81 -0.34 1.93
CA VAL A 23 -24.03 -1.09 0.95
C VAL A 23 -23.61 -2.44 1.51
N LYS A 24 -23.66 -3.47 0.67
CA LYS A 24 -22.97 -4.74 0.89
C LYS A 24 -21.88 -4.86 -0.15
N MET A 25 -20.65 -4.93 0.31
CA MET A 25 -19.48 -4.90 -0.53
C MET A 25 -18.59 -6.12 -0.31
N ARG A 26 -17.91 -6.50 -1.37
CA ARG A 26 -16.88 -7.53 -1.35
C ARG A 26 -15.55 -6.90 -1.69
N PHE A 27 -14.55 -7.16 -0.87
CA PHE A 27 -13.17 -6.74 -1.10
C PHE A 27 -12.30 -7.96 -1.33
N GLU A 28 -11.51 -7.93 -2.40
CA GLU A 28 -10.62 -9.02 -2.80
C GLU A 28 -9.37 -8.46 -3.49
N PRO A 29 -8.26 -9.23 -3.59
CA PRO A 29 -7.10 -8.81 -4.37
C PRO A 29 -7.48 -8.59 -5.83
N SER A 30 -7.01 -7.48 -6.43
CA SER A 30 -7.20 -7.24 -7.87
C SER A 30 -6.21 -8.02 -8.74
N GLY A 31 -5.06 -8.41 -8.16
CA GLY A 31 -3.94 -8.98 -8.91
C GLY A 31 -3.06 -7.95 -9.62
N ASP A 32 -3.42 -6.69 -9.57
CA ASP A 32 -2.70 -5.57 -10.18
C ASP A 32 -2.31 -4.56 -9.10
N LEU A 33 -1.00 -4.38 -8.87
CA LEU A 33 -0.47 -3.42 -7.90
C LEU A 33 -0.22 -2.03 -8.51
N GLU A 34 -0.33 -1.87 -9.81
CA GLU A 34 -0.20 -0.56 -10.48
C GLU A 34 -1.48 0.24 -10.35
N ALA A 35 -2.63 -0.45 -10.33
CA ALA A 35 -3.92 0.18 -10.10
C ALA A 35 -4.20 0.30 -8.59
N PRO A 36 -4.57 1.49 -8.07
CA PRO A 36 -4.92 1.67 -6.67
C PRO A 36 -6.14 0.83 -6.28
N TYR A 37 -7.16 0.78 -7.14
CA TYR A 37 -8.35 -0.05 -6.96
C TYR A 37 -9.00 -0.39 -8.29
N VAL A 38 -9.83 -1.43 -8.26
CA VAL A 38 -10.81 -1.76 -9.30
C VAL A 38 -12.19 -1.73 -8.66
N PHE A 39 -13.14 -1.02 -9.27
CA PHE A 39 -14.53 -0.98 -8.81
C PHE A 39 -15.43 -1.74 -9.77
N GLU A 40 -16.23 -2.65 -9.23
CA GLU A 40 -17.26 -3.39 -9.98
C GLU A 40 -18.60 -3.33 -9.26
N GLN A 41 -19.68 -3.52 -10.02
CA GLN A 41 -21.02 -3.60 -9.47
C GLN A 41 -21.72 -4.86 -9.99
N GLU A 42 -22.35 -5.59 -9.07
CA GLU A 42 -23.11 -6.82 -9.32
C GLU A 42 -24.53 -6.71 -8.73
N VAL A 43 -25.03 -5.50 -8.53
CA VAL A 43 -26.35 -5.27 -7.92
C VAL A 43 -27.47 -5.77 -8.81
N VAL A 44 -28.35 -6.61 -8.25
CA VAL A 44 -29.51 -7.18 -8.93
C VAL A 44 -30.79 -6.60 -8.35
N GLY A 45 -31.84 -6.47 -9.19
CA GLY A 45 -33.17 -6.06 -8.73
C GLY A 45 -33.30 -4.60 -8.28
N GLY A 46 -32.30 -3.74 -8.53
CA GLY A 46 -32.38 -2.33 -8.16
C GLY A 46 -32.28 -2.07 -6.65
N ALA A 47 -31.70 -2.98 -5.88
CA ALA A 47 -31.52 -2.84 -4.43
C ALA A 47 -30.78 -1.55 -4.06
N VAL A 48 -29.81 -1.15 -4.88
CA VAL A 48 -29.19 0.16 -4.88
C VAL A 48 -29.47 0.81 -6.24
N PRO A 49 -30.11 1.97 -6.31
CA PRO A 49 -30.33 2.69 -7.57
C PRO A 49 -29.01 3.05 -8.27
N LYS A 50 -28.95 2.92 -9.58
CA LYS A 50 -27.74 3.12 -10.39
C LYS A 50 -27.12 4.51 -10.27
N ASN A 51 -27.94 5.53 -10.00
CA ASN A 51 -27.46 6.91 -9.79
C ASN A 51 -26.56 7.04 -8.56
N TYR A 52 -26.58 6.11 -7.60
CA TYR A 52 -25.70 6.10 -6.44
C TYR A 52 -24.37 5.35 -6.65
N PHE A 53 -24.22 4.58 -7.73
CA PHE A 53 -22.97 3.85 -8.00
C PHE A 53 -21.74 4.77 -8.09
N PRO A 54 -21.79 5.92 -8.77
CA PRO A 54 -20.66 6.86 -8.78
C PRO A 54 -20.29 7.38 -7.40
N ALA A 55 -21.28 7.57 -6.52
CA ALA A 55 -21.05 8.03 -5.15
C ALA A 55 -20.36 6.94 -4.31
N VAL A 56 -20.76 5.67 -4.48
CA VAL A 56 -20.10 4.52 -3.85
C VAL A 56 -18.65 4.41 -4.31
N GLU A 57 -18.41 4.45 -5.62
CA GLU A 57 -17.06 4.44 -6.19
C GLU A 57 -16.19 5.58 -5.67
N LYS A 58 -16.74 6.81 -5.62
CA LYS A 58 -16.04 7.97 -5.07
C LYS A 58 -15.66 7.78 -3.59
N GLY A 59 -16.53 7.13 -2.80
CA GLY A 59 -16.23 6.77 -1.42
C GLY A 59 -15.05 5.81 -1.30
N ILE A 60 -14.93 4.84 -2.21
CA ILE A 60 -13.78 3.94 -2.29
C ILE A 60 -12.53 4.70 -2.77
N ALA A 61 -12.64 5.48 -3.85
CA ALA A 61 -11.53 6.25 -4.41
C ALA A 61 -10.86 7.18 -3.38
N GLU A 62 -11.63 7.83 -2.53
CA GLU A 62 -11.11 8.66 -1.44
C GLU A 62 -10.51 7.83 -0.30
N ALA A 63 -11.15 6.70 0.05
CA ALA A 63 -10.68 5.85 1.14
C ALA A 63 -9.36 5.14 0.83
N VAL A 64 -9.09 4.79 -0.44
CA VAL A 64 -7.82 4.16 -0.85
C VAL A 64 -6.64 5.11 -0.80
N GLN A 65 -6.86 6.43 -0.88
CA GLN A 65 -5.77 7.42 -0.81
C GLN A 65 -5.12 7.45 0.58
N LYS A 66 -5.88 7.12 1.63
CA LYS A 66 -5.41 7.08 3.00
C LYS A 66 -5.90 5.81 3.67
N GLY A 67 -5.20 4.71 3.41
CA GLY A 67 -5.56 3.39 3.91
C GLY A 67 -5.59 3.30 5.43
N PRO A 68 -6.50 2.49 6.00
CA PRO A 68 -6.73 2.46 7.44
C PRO A 68 -5.62 1.78 8.25
N LEU A 69 -4.71 1.03 7.62
CA LEU A 69 -3.65 0.31 8.32
C LEU A 69 -2.54 1.24 8.84
N ALA A 70 -2.02 2.12 7.97
CA ALA A 70 -0.90 3.01 8.30
C ALA A 70 -0.97 4.34 7.52
N ALA A 71 -2.14 4.76 7.07
CA ALA A 71 -2.38 5.96 6.30
C ALA A 71 -1.57 6.08 4.98
N TYR A 72 -1.02 4.98 4.48
CA TYR A 72 -0.46 4.90 3.14
C TYR A 72 -1.54 4.68 2.09
N PRO A 73 -1.33 5.11 0.84
CA PRO A 73 -2.21 4.74 -0.26
C PRO A 73 -2.33 3.22 -0.39
N VAL A 74 -3.54 2.75 -0.68
CA VAL A 74 -3.83 1.33 -0.91
C VAL A 74 -3.69 1.02 -2.39
N VAL A 75 -3.12 -0.13 -2.71
CA VAL A 75 -3.04 -0.65 -4.08
C VAL A 75 -3.50 -2.11 -4.12
N GLY A 76 -3.85 -2.59 -5.30
CA GLY A 76 -4.13 -4.00 -5.53
C GLY A 76 -5.46 -4.48 -4.93
N VAL A 77 -6.45 -3.60 -4.72
CA VAL A 77 -7.76 -3.96 -4.18
C VAL A 77 -8.85 -3.90 -5.26
N LYS A 78 -9.69 -4.91 -5.28
CA LYS A 78 -10.95 -4.93 -6.04
C LYS A 78 -12.11 -4.79 -5.06
N ALA A 79 -12.95 -3.77 -5.28
CA ALA A 79 -14.14 -3.48 -4.51
C ALA A 79 -15.38 -3.76 -5.36
N VAL A 80 -16.23 -4.66 -4.92
CA VAL A 80 -17.46 -5.05 -5.63
C VAL A 80 -18.66 -4.67 -4.79
N LEU A 81 -19.52 -3.80 -5.32
CA LEU A 81 -20.84 -3.54 -4.77
C LEU A 81 -21.80 -4.60 -5.28
N TYR A 82 -22.31 -5.48 -4.41
CA TYR A 82 -23.18 -6.58 -4.87
C TYR A 82 -24.63 -6.49 -4.35
N ASP A 83 -24.88 -5.74 -3.27
CA ASP A 83 -26.22 -5.56 -2.71
C ASP A 83 -26.26 -4.31 -1.81
N GLY A 84 -27.43 -3.97 -1.32
CA GLY A 84 -27.65 -2.88 -0.39
C GLY A 84 -29.14 -2.57 -0.25
N SER A 85 -29.45 -1.37 0.20
CA SER A 85 -30.82 -0.84 0.17
C SER A 85 -30.79 0.70 0.18
N TYR A 86 -31.88 1.30 -0.23
CA TYR A 86 -32.04 2.74 -0.20
C TYR A 86 -33.36 3.12 0.49
N HIS A 87 -33.45 4.36 0.92
CA HIS A 87 -34.65 4.95 1.47
C HIS A 87 -35.11 6.07 0.53
N PRO A 88 -36.41 6.09 0.09
CA PRO A 88 -36.88 7.04 -0.92
C PRO A 88 -36.67 8.54 -0.59
N VAL A 89 -36.63 8.87 0.70
CA VAL A 89 -36.51 10.25 1.18
C VAL A 89 -35.12 10.56 1.73
N ASP A 90 -34.51 9.65 2.49
CA ASP A 90 -33.29 9.89 3.27
C ASP A 90 -32.01 9.48 2.54
N SER A 91 -32.10 8.77 1.43
CA SER A 91 -30.93 8.38 0.64
C SER A 91 -30.39 9.55 -0.17
N SER A 92 -29.06 9.69 -0.15
CA SER A 92 -28.33 10.70 -0.88
C SER A 92 -26.97 10.17 -1.35
N GLU A 93 -26.38 10.82 -2.36
CA GLU A 93 -25.02 10.51 -2.81
C GLU A 93 -24.01 10.56 -1.66
N MET A 94 -24.12 11.57 -0.79
CA MET A 94 -23.25 11.71 0.38
C MET A 94 -23.40 10.53 1.34
N ALA A 95 -24.62 10.07 1.59
CA ALA A 95 -24.86 8.92 2.49
C ALA A 95 -24.27 7.63 1.92
N PHE A 96 -24.40 7.37 0.61
CA PHE A 96 -23.79 6.22 -0.05
C PHE A 96 -22.27 6.31 -0.12
N LYS A 97 -21.71 7.50 -0.37
CA LYS A 97 -20.27 7.75 -0.31
C LYS A 97 -19.71 7.43 1.07
N MET A 98 -20.36 7.91 2.12
CA MET A 98 -19.96 7.63 3.52
C MET A 98 -20.09 6.14 3.87
N ALA A 99 -21.19 5.50 3.45
CA ALA A 99 -21.38 4.07 3.65
C ALA A 99 -20.28 3.25 3.00
N ALA A 100 -19.91 3.56 1.75
CA ALA A 100 -18.84 2.89 1.02
C ALA A 100 -17.48 3.10 1.67
N SER A 101 -17.15 4.32 2.08
CA SER A 101 -15.90 4.63 2.77
C SER A 101 -15.75 3.84 4.08
N GLN A 102 -16.80 3.75 4.88
CA GLN A 102 -16.78 2.99 6.13
C GLN A 102 -16.77 1.48 5.89
N ALA A 103 -17.52 1.00 4.89
CA ALA A 103 -17.47 -0.41 4.47
C ALA A 103 -16.06 -0.80 4.04
N PHE A 104 -15.36 0.07 3.28
CA PHE A 104 -13.98 -0.15 2.88
C PHE A 104 -13.07 -0.26 4.09
N LYS A 105 -13.09 0.71 5.00
CA LYS A 105 -12.23 0.71 6.19
C LYS A 105 -12.38 -0.57 7.00
N LYS A 106 -13.62 -1.00 7.25
CA LYS A 106 -13.92 -2.24 7.98
C LYS A 106 -13.45 -3.47 7.20
N GLY A 107 -13.91 -3.63 5.96
CA GLY A 107 -13.64 -4.82 5.15
C GLY A 107 -12.17 -4.97 4.78
N PHE A 108 -11.47 -3.87 4.55
CA PHE A 108 -10.05 -3.89 4.26
C PHE A 108 -9.22 -4.38 5.46
N MET A 109 -9.54 -3.93 6.68
CA MET A 109 -8.86 -4.40 7.89
C MET A 109 -9.15 -5.88 8.16
N GLU A 110 -10.40 -6.33 8.00
CA GLU A 110 -10.78 -7.74 8.14
C GLU A 110 -10.16 -8.63 7.07
N ALA A 111 -9.78 -8.07 5.92
CA ALA A 111 -9.13 -8.80 4.83
C ALA A 111 -7.64 -9.07 5.08
N GLY A 112 -7.07 -8.62 6.18
CA GLY A 112 -5.66 -8.81 6.52
C GLY A 112 -4.74 -8.07 5.55
N PRO A 113 -4.77 -6.72 5.50
CA PRO A 113 -3.86 -5.94 4.69
C PRO A 113 -2.42 -6.12 5.16
N VAL A 114 -1.48 -5.90 4.25
CA VAL A 114 -0.04 -5.92 4.53
C VAL A 114 0.59 -4.64 4.01
N LEU A 115 1.68 -4.20 4.64
CA LEU A 115 2.50 -3.13 4.09
C LEU A 115 3.40 -3.68 2.99
N LEU A 116 3.50 -2.92 1.92
CA LEU A 116 4.45 -3.14 0.85
C LEU A 116 5.63 -2.18 1.00
N GLU A 117 6.83 -2.67 0.76
CA GLU A 117 8.03 -1.84 0.70
C GLU A 117 8.59 -1.84 -0.72
N PRO A 118 9.11 -0.69 -1.20
CA PRO A 118 9.76 -0.63 -2.49
C PRO A 118 11.11 -1.34 -2.43
N ILE A 119 11.36 -2.19 -3.42
CA ILE A 119 12.64 -2.86 -3.65
C ILE A 119 13.33 -2.19 -4.82
N SER A 120 14.60 -1.88 -4.64
CA SER A 120 15.47 -1.37 -5.68
C SER A 120 16.41 -2.44 -6.18
N SER A 121 16.59 -2.51 -7.50
CA SER A 121 17.69 -3.22 -8.14
C SER A 121 18.93 -2.37 -8.05
N LEU A 122 19.94 -2.87 -7.35
CA LEU A 122 21.20 -2.19 -7.07
C LEU A 122 22.34 -2.88 -7.82
N LYS A 123 23.20 -2.08 -8.48
CA LYS A 123 24.47 -2.52 -9.04
C LYS A 123 25.60 -1.77 -8.38
N VAL A 124 26.57 -2.51 -7.83
CA VAL A 124 27.73 -1.93 -7.17
C VAL A 124 29.01 -2.42 -7.88
N THR A 125 29.81 -1.49 -8.35
CA THR A 125 31.11 -1.79 -8.95
C THR A 125 32.23 -1.42 -8.01
N VAL A 126 33.02 -2.43 -7.60
CA VAL A 126 34.11 -2.26 -6.66
C VAL A 126 35.35 -3.07 -7.10
N PRO A 127 36.58 -2.69 -6.66
CA PRO A 127 37.72 -3.58 -6.79
C PRO A 127 37.49 -4.91 -6.06
N ASP A 128 38.03 -6.02 -6.59
CA ASP A 128 37.86 -7.38 -6.05
C ASP A 128 38.12 -7.47 -4.55
N SER A 129 39.10 -6.72 -4.04
CA SER A 129 39.47 -6.72 -2.61
C SER A 129 38.38 -6.24 -1.66
N TYR A 130 37.36 -5.54 -2.16
CA TYR A 130 36.26 -5.01 -1.34
C TYR A 130 34.95 -5.78 -1.49
N THR A 131 34.94 -6.82 -2.32
CA THR A 131 33.70 -7.60 -2.60
C THR A 131 33.11 -8.17 -1.32
N GLY A 132 33.94 -8.72 -0.42
CA GLY A 132 33.47 -9.29 0.84
C GLY A 132 32.84 -8.25 1.77
N ASP A 133 33.44 -7.07 1.88
CA ASP A 133 32.93 -5.99 2.74
C ASP A 133 31.59 -5.47 2.21
N VAL A 134 31.48 -5.28 0.89
CA VAL A 134 30.24 -4.83 0.25
C VAL A 134 29.13 -5.87 0.41
N MET A 135 29.44 -7.15 0.23
CA MET A 135 28.43 -8.22 0.45
C MET A 135 27.96 -8.25 1.91
N GLY A 136 28.89 -8.09 2.86
CA GLY A 136 28.55 -8.01 4.29
C GLY A 136 27.67 -6.82 4.62
N ASP A 137 27.92 -5.65 4.02
CA ASP A 137 27.10 -4.47 4.20
C ASP A 137 25.72 -4.63 3.54
N LEU A 138 25.63 -5.18 2.34
CA LEU A 138 24.35 -5.45 1.67
C LEU A 138 23.49 -6.40 2.49
N ASN A 139 24.05 -7.43 3.09
CA ASN A 139 23.33 -8.33 3.98
C ASN A 139 22.74 -7.60 5.20
N LYS A 140 23.50 -6.68 5.82
CA LYS A 140 23.02 -5.83 6.93
C LYS A 140 21.85 -4.95 6.50
N ARG A 141 21.83 -4.54 5.22
CA ARG A 141 20.78 -3.73 4.61
C ARG A 141 19.60 -4.56 4.11
N ARG A 142 19.52 -5.85 4.47
CA ARG A 142 18.51 -6.79 3.97
C ARG A 142 18.58 -6.97 2.45
N GLY A 143 19.75 -6.71 1.87
CA GLY A 143 19.99 -6.92 0.44
C GLY A 143 20.11 -8.41 0.11
N ARG A 144 19.47 -8.80 -0.98
CA ARG A 144 19.57 -10.13 -1.58
C ARG A 144 20.51 -10.06 -2.77
N VAL A 145 21.73 -10.55 -2.63
CA VAL A 145 22.70 -10.61 -3.73
C VAL A 145 22.19 -11.61 -4.77
N LEU A 146 22.07 -11.17 -6.01
CA LEU A 146 21.59 -11.95 -7.15
C LEU A 146 22.73 -12.55 -7.96
N GLY A 147 23.85 -11.84 -8.04
CA GLY A 147 25.01 -12.28 -8.81
C GLY A 147 26.21 -11.38 -8.65
N MET A 148 27.34 -11.86 -9.16
CA MET A 148 28.58 -11.11 -9.26
C MET A 148 29.21 -11.38 -10.62
N THR A 149 29.68 -10.33 -11.26
CA THR A 149 30.31 -10.42 -12.58
C THR A 149 31.66 -9.72 -12.56
N PRO A 150 32.76 -10.45 -12.86
CA PRO A 150 34.06 -9.83 -12.98
C PRO A 150 34.12 -8.93 -14.22
N VAL A 151 34.74 -7.76 -14.07
CA VAL A 151 34.95 -6.80 -15.15
C VAL A 151 36.42 -6.39 -15.25
N ALA A 152 36.78 -5.77 -16.36
CA ALA A 152 38.14 -5.36 -16.61
C ALA A 152 38.71 -4.47 -15.48
N GLY A 153 40.02 -4.59 -15.22
CA GLY A 153 40.75 -3.81 -14.23
C GLY A 153 40.62 -4.31 -12.79
N GLY A 154 40.39 -5.63 -12.59
CA GLY A 154 40.33 -6.25 -11.26
C GLY A 154 39.15 -5.73 -10.43
N LYS A 155 38.00 -5.57 -11.05
CA LYS A 155 36.76 -5.12 -10.42
C LYS A 155 35.66 -6.15 -10.54
N GLN A 156 34.69 -6.08 -9.65
CA GLN A 156 33.45 -6.85 -9.65
C GLN A 156 32.24 -5.92 -9.75
N ILE A 157 31.23 -6.35 -10.49
CA ILE A 157 29.86 -5.81 -10.41
C ILE A 157 29.07 -6.77 -9.51
N ILE A 158 28.52 -6.26 -8.43
CA ILE A 158 27.62 -6.97 -7.52
C ILE A 158 26.22 -6.49 -7.82
N GLU A 159 25.32 -7.40 -8.16
CA GLU A 159 23.91 -7.12 -8.38
C GLU A 159 23.09 -7.62 -7.18
N ALA A 160 22.21 -6.78 -6.66
CA ALA A 160 21.39 -7.11 -5.49
C ALA A 160 20.04 -6.41 -5.52
N ASP A 161 19.04 -7.07 -4.96
CA ASP A 161 17.77 -6.44 -4.60
C ASP A 161 17.85 -5.95 -3.16
N VAL A 162 17.55 -4.67 -2.93
CA VAL A 162 17.64 -4.05 -1.60
C VAL A 162 16.40 -3.21 -1.34
N PRO A 163 15.79 -3.28 -0.12
CA PRO A 163 14.74 -2.35 0.25
C PRO A 163 15.23 -0.90 0.09
N THR A 164 14.50 -0.08 -0.66
CA THR A 164 14.93 1.27 -1.01
C THR A 164 15.21 2.13 0.21
N SER A 165 14.44 1.94 1.29
CA SER A 165 14.65 2.63 2.57
C SER A 165 16.03 2.35 3.21
N ASN A 166 16.62 1.18 2.93
CA ASN A 166 17.90 0.77 3.46
C ASN A 166 19.10 1.30 2.63
N LEU A 167 18.84 1.96 1.50
CA LEU A 167 19.84 2.63 0.69
C LEU A 167 20.11 4.08 1.14
N TYR A 168 19.38 4.57 2.14
CA TYR A 168 19.67 5.88 2.70
C TYR A 168 21.10 5.92 3.28
N GLY A 169 21.87 6.92 2.86
CA GLY A 169 23.28 7.06 3.28
C GLY A 169 24.27 6.07 2.62
N TYR A 170 23.81 5.16 1.75
CA TYR A 170 24.67 4.13 1.14
C TYR A 170 25.89 4.69 0.42
N CYS A 171 25.77 5.86 -0.22
CA CYS A 171 26.89 6.54 -0.88
C CYS A 171 28.07 6.77 0.07
N THR A 172 27.77 7.27 1.26
CA THR A 172 28.80 7.58 2.27
C THR A 172 29.45 6.29 2.78
N ASP A 173 28.64 5.28 3.06
CA ASP A 173 29.13 4.00 3.59
C ASP A 173 29.97 3.26 2.54
N LEU A 174 29.52 3.22 1.29
CA LEU A 174 30.28 2.61 0.19
C LEU A 174 31.64 3.31 -0.02
N ARG A 175 31.66 4.63 -0.01
CA ARG A 175 32.91 5.39 -0.13
C ARG A 175 33.84 5.13 1.05
N SER A 176 33.34 5.07 2.24
CA SER A 176 34.13 4.78 3.44
C SER A 176 34.77 3.41 3.37
N MET A 177 33.99 2.36 3.07
CA MET A 177 34.51 0.98 3.04
C MET A 177 35.43 0.68 1.85
N THR A 178 35.34 1.45 0.74
CA THR A 178 36.12 1.21 -0.49
C THR A 178 37.21 2.25 -0.75
N GLY A 179 37.46 3.16 0.19
CA GLY A 179 38.40 4.26 0.01
C GLY A 179 38.02 5.15 -1.20
N GLY A 180 36.74 5.36 -1.44
CA GLY A 180 36.22 6.17 -2.54
C GLY A 180 36.20 5.48 -3.92
N ARG A 181 36.56 4.20 -3.98
CA ARG A 181 36.71 3.45 -5.25
C ARG A 181 35.46 2.72 -5.70
N GLY A 182 34.43 2.61 -4.84
CA GLY A 182 33.14 2.02 -5.17
C GLY A 182 32.23 3.01 -5.85
N VAL A 183 31.52 2.54 -6.87
CA VAL A 183 30.42 3.27 -7.54
C VAL A 183 29.17 2.40 -7.54
N TYR A 184 28.02 3.02 -7.51
CA TYR A 184 26.75 2.29 -7.53
C TYR A 184 25.69 3.03 -8.32
N GLU A 185 24.73 2.28 -8.79
CA GLU A 185 23.48 2.76 -9.38
C GLU A 185 22.34 1.89 -8.88
N TYR A 186 21.15 2.46 -8.76
CA TYR A 186 19.96 1.70 -8.42
C TYR A 186 18.72 2.29 -9.09
N GLU A 187 17.76 1.42 -9.32
CA GLU A 187 16.47 1.79 -9.88
C GLU A 187 15.36 1.04 -9.13
N PHE A 188 14.14 1.59 -9.16
CA PHE A 188 12.99 0.90 -8.61
C PHE A 188 12.72 -0.38 -9.40
N ALA A 189 12.61 -1.51 -8.71
CA ALA A 189 12.31 -2.79 -9.34
C ALA A 189 10.83 -3.17 -9.16
N ARG A 190 10.33 -3.19 -7.93
CA ARG A 190 8.98 -3.66 -7.59
C ARG A 190 8.62 -3.34 -6.14
N TYR A 191 7.36 -3.59 -5.79
CA TYR A 191 6.93 -3.66 -4.41
C TYR A 191 6.93 -5.13 -3.92
N GLU A 192 7.36 -5.34 -2.69
CA GLU A 192 7.26 -6.63 -1.99
C GLU A 192 6.65 -6.43 -0.61
N GLN A 193 6.05 -7.48 -0.04
CA GLN A 193 5.55 -7.44 1.33
C GLN A 193 6.71 -7.25 2.31
N ALA A 194 6.60 -6.22 3.16
CA ALA A 194 7.57 -5.99 4.21
C ALA A 194 7.52 -7.09 5.28
N PRO A 195 8.65 -7.49 5.89
CA PRO A 195 8.67 -8.39 7.02
C PRO A 195 7.84 -7.89 8.21
N SER A 196 7.35 -8.79 9.05
CA SER A 196 6.43 -8.45 10.15
C SER A 196 6.98 -7.41 11.11
N ASP A 197 8.26 -7.53 11.46
CA ASP A 197 8.94 -6.59 12.36
C ASP A 197 9.09 -5.18 11.77
N VAL A 198 9.25 -5.08 10.45
CA VAL A 198 9.28 -3.81 9.71
C VAL A 198 7.88 -3.21 9.64
N GLN A 199 6.86 -4.04 9.35
CA GLN A 199 5.47 -3.60 9.32
C GLN A 199 5.03 -3.04 10.68
N GLU A 200 5.30 -3.76 11.77
CA GLU A 200 4.92 -3.35 13.14
C GLU A 200 5.55 -2.00 13.52
N LYS A 201 6.84 -1.82 13.22
CA LYS A 201 7.56 -0.56 13.49
C LYS A 201 6.98 0.60 12.69
N GLU A 202 6.69 0.39 11.41
CA GLU A 202 6.16 1.44 10.54
C GLU A 202 4.73 1.82 10.91
N ILE A 203 3.88 0.84 11.23
CA ILE A 203 2.51 1.08 11.70
C ILE A 203 2.54 1.90 13.00
N ALA A 204 3.39 1.53 13.96
CA ALA A 204 3.52 2.26 15.22
C ALA A 204 4.03 3.69 15.01
N ALA A 205 5.05 3.89 14.17
CA ALA A 205 5.59 5.21 13.86
C ALA A 205 4.56 6.12 13.19
N ARG A 206 3.74 5.56 12.29
CA ARG A 206 2.68 6.31 11.62
C ARG A 206 1.52 6.65 12.55
N ALA A 207 1.13 5.73 13.43
CA ALA A 207 0.10 6.00 14.43
C ALA A 207 0.49 7.16 15.35
N ALA A 208 1.76 7.22 15.78
CA ALA A 208 2.28 8.33 16.58
C ALA A 208 2.19 9.68 15.81
N LYS A 209 2.63 9.72 14.55
CA LYS A 209 2.56 10.93 13.72
C LYS A 209 1.13 11.41 13.46
N VAL A 210 0.17 10.47 13.30
CA VAL A 210 -1.25 10.83 13.13
C VAL A 210 -1.81 11.40 14.42
N ALA A 211 -1.40 10.89 15.58
CA ALA A 211 -1.81 11.42 16.88
C ALA A 211 -1.25 12.83 17.11
N GLU A 212 0.04 13.06 16.81
CA GLU A 212 0.68 14.39 16.93
C GLU A 212 0.07 15.42 15.98
N GLY A 213 -0.25 15.06 14.72
CA GLY A 213 -0.88 15.95 13.74
C GLY A 213 -2.38 16.19 13.94
N SER A 214 -3.01 15.56 14.93
CA SER A 214 -4.41 15.82 15.30
C SER A 214 -4.54 16.80 16.48
N GLU A 215 -3.42 17.26 17.03
CA GLU A 215 -3.37 18.26 18.10
C GLU A 215 -3.09 19.69 17.57
N GLU A 216 -2.85 19.86 16.24
CA GLU A 216 -2.78 21.16 15.56
C GLU A 216 -4.12 21.44 14.81
#